data_9ab89dd806af64c6951085dd3607a725
#
_entry.id   9ab89dd806af64c6951085dd3607a725
#
_cell.length_a   1.000
_cell.length_b   1.000
_cell.length_c   1.000
_cell.angle_alpha   90.00
_cell.angle_beta   90.00
_cell.angle_gamma   90.00
#
_symmetry.space_group_name_H-M   'P 1'
#
loop_
_entity.id
_entity.type
_entity.pdbx_description
1 polymer ?
#
loop_
_entity_poly.entity_id
_entity_poly.type
_entity_poly.pdbx_seq_one_letter_code
_entity_poly.pdbx_strand_id
1 'polypeptide(L)'
;VIVIDHHRKNVNFIENAVIFHHEPYASSASEMVTEIIQYFRLDTEVSSAYADALLAGIMLDTKNFVMRTGVRTFEAAAYLRKIGADTVQVKSLFSNTISMYSMRAQIVAHAELYRNNAISAVKLQDKNARVLAAQAADELLSIQGVEASFVLYLEETGVGISARSMGNVNVQVIMEQ
;
A
#
# COMPACT_ATOMS: atom_id res chain seq x y z
N VAL A 1 0.51 24.42 -8.74
CA VAL A 1 0.49 23.03 -8.26
C VAL A 1 -0.66 22.89 -7.27
N ILE A 2 -1.40 21.78 -7.35
CA ILE A 2 -2.39 21.33 -6.35
C ILE A 2 -1.78 20.10 -5.68
N VAL A 3 -1.78 20.08 -4.35
CA VAL A 3 -1.30 18.95 -3.54
C VAL A 3 -2.47 18.38 -2.75
N ILE A 4 -2.70 17.07 -2.90
CA ILE A 4 -3.63 16.29 -2.09
C ILE A 4 -2.82 15.17 -1.48
N ASP A 5 -2.65 15.16 -0.15
CA ASP A 5 -1.72 14.26 0.53
C ASP A 5 -2.25 13.83 1.90
N HIS A 6 -2.07 12.55 2.21
CA HIS A 6 -2.44 11.95 3.50
C HIS A 6 -1.22 11.45 4.31
N HIS A 7 0.01 11.62 3.79
CA HIS A 7 1.21 11.23 4.52
C HIS A 7 1.53 12.20 5.65
N ARG A 8 2.34 11.78 6.60
CA ARG A 8 2.89 12.71 7.59
C ARG A 8 3.74 13.75 6.88
N LYS A 9 3.53 15.02 7.20
CA LYS A 9 4.24 16.14 6.56
C LYS A 9 5.75 15.98 6.79
N ASN A 10 6.50 15.94 5.70
CA ASN A 10 7.96 15.93 5.72
C ASN A 10 8.49 17.37 5.88
N VAL A 11 9.75 17.52 6.34
CA VAL A 11 10.45 18.80 6.43
C VAL A 11 10.54 19.45 5.05
N ASN A 12 10.76 18.67 3.99
CA ASN A 12 10.81 19.11 2.60
C ASN A 12 9.45 18.93 1.92
N PHE A 13 8.47 19.76 2.22
CA PHE A 13 7.17 19.74 1.55
C PHE A 13 7.09 20.78 0.42
N ILE A 14 6.09 20.66 -0.46
CA ILE A 14 5.84 21.60 -1.56
C ILE A 14 5.27 22.90 -0.99
N GLU A 15 6.06 23.97 -0.92
CA GLU A 15 5.67 25.25 -0.32
C GLU A 15 4.77 26.10 -1.23
N ASN A 16 4.92 26.00 -2.57
CA ASN A 16 4.28 26.85 -3.56
C ASN A 16 3.00 26.24 -4.15
N ALA A 17 2.23 25.48 -3.36
CA ALA A 17 0.96 24.93 -3.80
C ALA A 17 -0.15 26.00 -3.75
N VAL A 18 -0.91 26.14 -4.83
CA VAL A 18 -2.12 27.00 -4.89
C VAL A 18 -3.21 26.41 -4.00
N ILE A 19 -3.31 25.07 -3.96
CA ILE A 19 -4.17 24.32 -3.05
C ILE A 19 -3.30 23.26 -2.38
N PHE A 20 -3.33 23.23 -1.05
CA PHE A 20 -2.65 22.24 -0.24
C PHE A 20 -3.68 21.58 0.68
N HIS A 21 -4.25 20.45 0.23
CA HIS A 21 -5.23 19.66 0.98
C HIS A 21 -4.51 18.48 1.61
N HIS A 22 -4.26 18.58 2.92
CA HIS A 22 -3.46 17.61 3.65
C HIS A 22 -4.22 17.09 4.87
N GLU A 23 -4.53 15.77 4.85
CA GLU A 23 -5.23 15.08 5.94
C GLU A 23 -4.53 13.77 6.33
N PRO A 24 -3.65 13.76 7.33
CA PRO A 24 -2.93 12.54 7.74
C PRO A 24 -3.81 11.41 8.30
N TYR A 25 -5.06 11.74 8.62
CA TYR A 25 -6.04 10.76 9.12
C TYR A 25 -6.88 10.13 8.02
N ALA A 26 -6.86 10.65 6.80
CA ALA A 26 -7.50 10.01 5.66
C ALA A 26 -6.80 8.67 5.36
N SER A 27 -7.56 7.69 4.89
CA SER A 27 -7.01 6.37 4.57
C SER A 27 -6.07 6.41 3.36
N SER A 28 -6.37 7.29 2.41
CA SER A 28 -5.63 7.43 1.15
C SER A 28 -5.91 8.79 0.49
N ALA A 29 -5.02 9.23 -0.38
CA ALA A 29 -5.28 10.37 -1.26
C ALA A 29 -6.47 10.10 -2.19
N SER A 30 -6.71 8.85 -2.57
CA SER A 30 -7.87 8.43 -3.38
C SER A 30 -9.20 8.64 -2.64
N GLU A 31 -9.26 8.40 -1.32
CA GLU A 31 -10.42 8.75 -0.49
C GLU A 31 -10.69 10.25 -0.56
N MET A 32 -9.67 11.08 -0.32
CA MET A 32 -9.79 12.55 -0.34
C MET A 32 -10.26 13.06 -1.72
N VAL A 33 -9.72 12.54 -2.82
CA VAL A 33 -10.15 12.88 -4.18
C VAL A 33 -11.60 12.46 -4.42
N THR A 34 -12.00 11.29 -3.93
CA THR A 34 -13.37 10.79 -4.05
C THR A 34 -14.37 11.71 -3.34
N GLU A 35 -14.03 12.20 -2.14
CA GLU A 35 -14.84 13.15 -1.40
C GLU A 35 -14.98 14.49 -2.13
N ILE A 36 -13.89 14.96 -2.77
CA ILE A 36 -13.92 16.17 -3.61
C ILE A 36 -14.87 15.99 -4.79
N ILE A 37 -14.79 14.84 -5.49
CA ILE A 37 -15.68 14.51 -6.62
C ILE A 37 -17.14 14.51 -6.15
N GLN A 38 -17.43 13.87 -5.02
CA GLN A 38 -18.76 13.80 -4.44
C GLN A 38 -19.28 15.19 -4.02
N TYR A 39 -18.43 16.01 -3.39
CA TYR A 39 -18.76 17.35 -2.96
C TYR A 39 -19.14 18.26 -4.14
N PHE A 40 -18.37 18.22 -5.20
CA PHE A 40 -18.63 19.01 -6.41
C PHE A 40 -19.68 18.38 -7.34
N ARG A 41 -20.23 17.21 -7.02
CA ARG A 41 -21.22 16.47 -7.83
C ARG A 41 -20.75 16.20 -9.25
N LEU A 42 -19.51 15.76 -9.39
CA LEU A 42 -18.87 15.44 -10.68
C LEU A 42 -19.14 14.00 -11.14
N ASP A 43 -20.16 13.32 -10.62
CA ASP A 43 -20.49 11.91 -10.87
C ASP A 43 -20.63 11.59 -12.37
N THR A 44 -21.18 12.51 -13.15
CA THR A 44 -21.40 12.33 -14.60
C THR A 44 -20.14 12.53 -15.43
N GLU A 45 -19.09 13.12 -14.86
CA GLU A 45 -17.83 13.42 -15.54
C GLU A 45 -16.74 12.38 -15.25
N VAL A 46 -16.95 11.55 -14.23
CA VAL A 46 -16.00 10.49 -13.84
C VAL A 46 -16.35 9.20 -14.57
N SER A 47 -15.49 8.76 -15.47
CA SER A 47 -15.67 7.46 -16.12
C SER A 47 -15.47 6.30 -15.13
N SER A 48 -16.05 5.12 -15.43
CA SER A 48 -15.87 3.91 -14.63
C SER A 48 -14.40 3.55 -14.42
N ALA A 49 -13.55 3.77 -15.42
CA ALA A 49 -12.11 3.51 -15.32
C ALA A 49 -11.41 4.38 -14.25
N TYR A 50 -11.82 5.66 -14.12
CA TYR A 50 -11.29 6.51 -13.04
C TYR A 50 -11.86 6.10 -11.68
N ALA A 51 -13.13 5.70 -11.62
CA ALA A 51 -13.72 5.16 -10.41
C ALA A 51 -13.01 3.87 -9.96
N ASP A 52 -12.67 2.96 -10.90
CA ASP A 52 -11.86 1.77 -10.64
C ASP A 52 -10.47 2.13 -10.08
N ALA A 53 -9.79 3.10 -10.70
CA ALA A 53 -8.46 3.53 -10.26
C ALA A 53 -8.48 4.14 -8.85
N LEU A 54 -9.48 4.97 -8.52
CA LEU A 54 -9.64 5.54 -7.19
C LEU A 54 -9.96 4.47 -6.16
N LEU A 55 -10.83 3.51 -6.48
CA LEU A 55 -11.14 2.39 -5.60
C LEU A 55 -9.90 1.50 -5.39
N ALA A 56 -9.12 1.26 -6.44
CA ALA A 56 -7.84 0.54 -6.33
C ALA A 56 -6.87 1.25 -5.39
N GLY A 57 -6.76 2.59 -5.48
CA GLY A 57 -5.91 3.38 -4.58
C GLY A 57 -6.34 3.27 -3.11
N ILE A 58 -7.65 3.35 -2.83
CA ILE A 58 -8.18 3.10 -1.47
C ILE A 58 -7.80 1.69 -1.00
N MET A 59 -8.05 0.67 -1.81
CA MET A 59 -7.75 -0.73 -1.46
C MET A 59 -6.26 -0.97 -1.22
N LEU A 60 -5.38 -0.31 -1.99
CA LEU A 60 -3.93 -0.41 -1.84
C LEU A 60 -3.47 0.12 -0.47
N ASP A 61 -3.84 1.36 -0.15
CA ASP A 61 -3.39 2.04 1.07
C ASP A 61 -4.00 1.45 2.34
N THR A 62 -5.22 0.92 2.23
CA THR A 62 -5.93 0.29 3.36
C THR A 62 -5.64 -1.21 3.50
N LYS A 63 -4.81 -1.80 2.64
CA LYS A 63 -4.60 -3.26 2.58
C LYS A 63 -5.93 -4.01 2.50
N ASN A 64 -6.73 -3.68 1.49
CA ASN A 64 -8.09 -4.22 1.29
C ASN A 64 -9.03 -3.97 2.50
N PHE A 65 -9.09 -2.73 2.98
CA PHE A 65 -9.93 -2.29 4.09
C PHE A 65 -9.57 -2.90 5.45
N VAL A 66 -8.35 -3.36 5.62
CA VAL A 66 -7.86 -3.92 6.89
C VAL A 66 -7.21 -2.83 7.77
N MET A 67 -6.46 -1.91 7.16
CA MET A 67 -5.69 -0.89 7.89
C MET A 67 -6.21 0.51 7.61
N ARG A 68 -6.17 1.40 8.62
CA ARG A 68 -6.54 2.82 8.51
C ARG A 68 -7.90 3.06 7.88
N THR A 69 -8.84 2.13 8.05
CA THR A 69 -10.16 2.18 7.45
C THR A 69 -11.16 2.74 8.45
N GLY A 70 -11.78 3.84 8.09
CA GLY A 70 -12.85 4.47 8.85
C GLY A 70 -14.18 4.45 8.09
N VAL A 71 -15.22 5.05 8.68
CA VAL A 71 -16.53 5.18 8.03
C VAL A 71 -16.40 5.93 6.70
N ARG A 72 -15.64 7.04 6.66
CA ARG A 72 -15.37 7.82 5.45
C ARG A 72 -14.81 6.96 4.31
N THR A 73 -13.93 6.02 4.63
CA THR A 73 -13.32 5.12 3.64
C THR A 73 -14.37 4.23 2.98
N PHE A 74 -15.29 3.67 3.78
CA PHE A 74 -16.39 2.86 3.25
C PHE A 74 -17.41 3.70 2.47
N GLU A 75 -17.70 4.92 2.91
CA GLU A 75 -18.57 5.85 2.18
C GLU A 75 -17.97 6.23 0.83
N ALA A 76 -16.67 6.54 0.76
CA ALA A 76 -15.96 6.79 -0.48
C ALA A 76 -16.00 5.57 -1.41
N ALA A 77 -15.74 4.38 -0.89
CA ALA A 77 -15.80 3.13 -1.67
C ALA A 77 -17.23 2.85 -2.19
N ALA A 78 -18.25 3.05 -1.37
CA ALA A 78 -19.65 2.90 -1.76
C ALA A 78 -20.05 3.91 -2.84
N TYR A 79 -19.58 5.15 -2.73
CA TYR A 79 -19.81 6.18 -3.75
C TYR A 79 -19.13 5.81 -5.07
N LEU A 80 -17.88 5.38 -5.06
CA LEU A 80 -17.18 4.92 -6.27
C LEU A 80 -17.91 3.74 -6.93
N ARG A 81 -18.42 2.80 -6.14
CA ARG A 81 -19.23 1.71 -6.64
C ARG A 81 -20.53 2.20 -7.29
N LYS A 82 -21.17 3.21 -6.70
CA LYS A 82 -22.40 3.85 -7.25
C LYS A 82 -22.15 4.50 -8.60
N ILE A 83 -20.99 5.17 -8.79
CA ILE A 83 -20.65 5.85 -10.06
C ILE A 83 -19.99 4.92 -11.09
N GLY A 84 -19.94 3.61 -10.83
CA GLY A 84 -19.61 2.60 -11.83
C GLY A 84 -18.29 1.85 -11.63
N ALA A 85 -17.62 1.99 -10.49
CA ALA A 85 -16.46 1.16 -10.20
C ALA A 85 -16.83 -0.33 -10.16
N ASP A 86 -16.03 -1.16 -10.84
CA ASP A 86 -16.20 -2.61 -10.88
C ASP A 86 -15.11 -3.29 -10.03
N THR A 87 -15.53 -3.91 -8.93
CA THR A 87 -14.62 -4.59 -8.00
C THR A 87 -13.86 -5.76 -8.63
N VAL A 88 -14.38 -6.37 -9.69
CA VAL A 88 -13.68 -7.43 -10.44
C VAL A 88 -12.55 -6.82 -11.26
N GLN A 89 -12.80 -5.71 -11.94
CA GLN A 89 -11.76 -4.96 -12.67
C GLN A 89 -10.70 -4.43 -11.71
N VAL A 90 -11.11 -3.84 -10.59
CA VAL A 90 -10.18 -3.38 -9.55
C VAL A 90 -9.30 -4.52 -9.05
N LYS A 91 -9.88 -5.70 -8.77
CA LYS A 91 -9.10 -6.88 -8.36
C LYS A 91 -8.09 -7.31 -9.43
N SER A 92 -8.45 -7.18 -10.72
CA SER A 92 -7.54 -7.55 -11.82
C SER A 92 -6.29 -6.68 -11.88
N LEU A 93 -6.35 -5.41 -11.41
CA LEU A 93 -5.20 -4.51 -11.33
C LEU A 93 -4.13 -5.01 -10.35
N PHE A 94 -4.51 -5.83 -9.38
CA PHE A 94 -3.60 -6.44 -8.40
C PHE A 94 -3.18 -7.87 -8.75
N SER A 95 -3.52 -8.34 -9.97
CA SER A 95 -3.16 -9.68 -10.40
C SER A 95 -1.65 -9.82 -10.62
N ASN A 96 -1.08 -10.93 -10.20
CA ASN A 96 0.32 -11.25 -10.38
C ASN A 96 0.47 -12.33 -11.46
N THR A 97 1.61 -12.34 -12.15
CA THR A 97 1.98 -13.46 -12.99
C THR A 97 2.32 -14.68 -12.12
N ILE A 98 2.19 -15.89 -12.68
CA ILE A 98 2.56 -17.12 -11.97
C ILE A 98 4.02 -17.09 -11.52
N SER A 99 4.91 -16.49 -12.32
CA SER A 99 6.33 -16.33 -11.98
C SER A 99 6.52 -15.44 -10.75
N MET A 100 5.87 -14.27 -10.69
CA MET A 100 5.94 -13.38 -9.51
C MET A 100 5.35 -14.05 -8.26
N TYR A 101 4.23 -14.77 -8.43
CA TYR A 101 3.64 -15.53 -7.33
C TYR A 101 4.61 -16.60 -6.80
N SER A 102 5.22 -17.38 -7.71
CA SER A 102 6.16 -18.44 -7.33
C SER A 102 7.40 -17.88 -6.61
N MET A 103 7.98 -16.79 -7.12
CA MET A 103 9.13 -16.13 -6.47
C MET A 103 8.76 -15.60 -5.07
N ARG A 104 7.61 -14.95 -4.93
CA ARG A 104 7.14 -14.48 -3.64
C ARG A 104 6.91 -15.65 -2.66
N ALA A 105 6.27 -16.73 -3.11
CA ALA A 105 6.06 -17.91 -2.29
C ALA A 105 7.38 -18.53 -1.81
N GLN A 106 8.42 -18.53 -2.65
CA GLN A 106 9.76 -18.98 -2.25
C GLN A 106 10.36 -18.08 -1.16
N ILE A 107 10.22 -16.74 -1.26
CA ILE A 107 10.70 -15.83 -0.22
C ILE A 107 10.02 -16.13 1.11
N VAL A 108 8.69 -16.31 1.09
CA VAL A 108 7.91 -16.64 2.28
C VAL A 108 8.31 -17.99 2.87
N ALA A 109 8.52 -19.00 2.02
CA ALA A 109 8.92 -20.34 2.45
C ALA A 109 10.34 -20.42 3.07
N HIS A 110 11.21 -19.45 2.74
CA HIS A 110 12.56 -19.35 3.32
C HIS A 110 12.61 -18.52 4.61
N ALA A 111 11.46 -18.04 5.09
CA ALA A 111 11.44 -17.22 6.29
C ALA A 111 11.67 -18.06 7.54
N GLU A 112 12.50 -17.54 8.43
CA GLU A 112 12.75 -18.07 9.77
C GLU A 112 12.04 -17.19 10.81
N LEU A 113 11.51 -17.82 11.85
CA LEU A 113 10.92 -17.11 12.97
C LEU A 113 11.98 -16.90 14.07
N TYR A 114 12.23 -15.67 14.41
CA TYR A 114 13.04 -15.29 15.54
C TYR A 114 12.22 -14.46 16.51
N ARG A 115 11.88 -15.03 17.65
CA ARG A 115 10.90 -14.47 18.60
C ARG A 115 9.67 -14.04 17.84
N ASN A 116 8.91 -13.24 17.82
CA ASN A 116 7.71 -12.92 17.01
C ASN A 116 8.04 -12.19 15.70
N ASN A 117 9.24 -12.34 15.16
CA ASN A 117 9.64 -11.70 13.91
C ASN A 117 9.91 -12.75 12.83
N ALA A 118 9.39 -12.53 11.63
CA ALA A 118 9.69 -13.34 10.46
C ALA A 118 10.80 -12.68 9.65
N ILE A 119 11.89 -13.40 9.41
CA ILE A 119 13.07 -12.91 8.70
C ILE A 119 13.34 -13.82 7.52
N SER A 120 13.38 -13.27 6.31
CA SER A 120 13.77 -14.00 5.10
C SER A 120 14.93 -13.29 4.41
N ALA A 121 15.99 -14.04 4.09
CA ALA A 121 17.14 -13.53 3.34
C ALA A 121 17.29 -14.31 2.03
N VAL A 122 17.15 -13.64 0.91
CA VAL A 122 17.10 -14.27 -0.39
C VAL A 122 17.98 -13.58 -1.43
N LYS A 123 18.49 -14.35 -2.38
CA LYS A 123 19.21 -13.84 -3.55
C LYS A 123 18.22 -13.73 -4.69
N LEU A 124 17.62 -12.56 -4.88
CA LEU A 124 16.71 -12.29 -5.99
C LEU A 124 17.50 -11.63 -7.12
N GLN A 125 17.55 -12.28 -8.28
CA GLN A 125 18.09 -11.70 -9.53
C GLN A 125 16.92 -11.32 -10.45
N ASP A 126 16.09 -10.37 -9.99
CA ASP A 126 14.93 -9.90 -10.75
C ASP A 126 14.83 -8.38 -10.61
N LYS A 127 14.47 -7.70 -11.70
CA LYS A 127 14.24 -6.25 -11.71
C LYS A 127 13.13 -5.79 -10.76
N ASN A 128 12.25 -6.70 -10.38
CA ASN A 128 11.15 -6.44 -9.43
C ASN A 128 11.49 -6.90 -8.00
N ALA A 129 12.76 -7.21 -7.70
CA ALA A 129 13.18 -7.74 -6.39
C ALA A 129 12.64 -6.91 -5.22
N ARG A 130 12.70 -5.58 -5.32
CA ARG A 130 12.16 -4.65 -4.32
C ARG A 130 10.65 -4.82 -4.10
N VAL A 131 9.88 -4.95 -5.18
CA VAL A 131 8.42 -5.12 -5.11
C VAL A 131 8.07 -6.49 -4.54
N LEU A 132 8.76 -7.55 -4.98
CA LEU A 132 8.57 -8.90 -4.48
C LEU A 132 8.90 -9.01 -2.98
N ALA A 133 10.00 -8.39 -2.55
CA ALA A 133 10.39 -8.35 -1.14
C ALA A 133 9.36 -7.60 -0.28
N ALA A 134 8.83 -6.47 -0.77
CA ALA A 134 7.79 -5.72 -0.08
C ALA A 134 6.48 -6.53 0.05
N GLN A 135 6.04 -7.20 -1.02
CA GLN A 135 4.86 -8.06 -1.01
C GLN A 135 5.04 -9.29 -0.10
N ALA A 136 6.23 -9.90 -0.13
CA ALA A 136 6.54 -11.03 0.76
C ALA A 136 6.57 -10.61 2.24
N ALA A 137 7.10 -9.42 2.55
CA ALA A 137 7.06 -8.89 3.91
C ALA A 137 5.62 -8.64 4.39
N ASP A 138 4.74 -8.12 3.53
CA ASP A 138 3.30 -7.99 3.85
C ASP A 138 2.64 -9.36 4.09
N GLU A 139 2.99 -10.38 3.30
CA GLU A 139 2.46 -11.76 3.44
C GLU A 139 2.97 -12.43 4.73
N LEU A 140 4.24 -12.32 5.04
CA LEU A 140 4.83 -12.81 6.29
C LEU A 140 4.16 -12.19 7.53
N LEU A 141 3.82 -10.91 7.46
CA LEU A 141 3.14 -10.21 8.56
C LEU A 141 1.70 -10.73 8.78
N SER A 142 1.09 -11.39 7.78
CA SER A 142 -0.23 -12.00 7.91
C SER A 142 -0.23 -13.35 8.65
N ILE A 143 0.95 -13.90 8.95
CA ILE A 143 1.11 -15.19 9.64
C ILE A 143 0.83 -14.99 11.14
N GLN A 144 0.06 -15.90 11.72
CA GLN A 144 -0.28 -15.85 13.14
C GLN A 144 0.97 -15.85 14.03
N GLY A 145 1.04 -14.89 14.95
CA GLY A 145 2.15 -14.75 15.90
C GLY A 145 3.32 -13.93 15.38
N VAL A 146 3.26 -13.44 14.13
CA VAL A 146 4.27 -12.51 13.59
C VAL A 146 3.89 -11.07 13.89
N GLU A 147 4.76 -10.35 14.57
CA GLU A 147 4.60 -8.93 14.93
C GLU A 147 5.35 -7.99 13.99
N ALA A 148 6.47 -8.45 13.44
CA ALA A 148 7.21 -7.75 12.40
C ALA A 148 7.82 -8.73 11.40
N SER A 149 8.02 -8.29 10.17
CA SER A 149 8.63 -9.06 9.09
C SER A 149 9.75 -8.27 8.44
N PHE A 150 10.82 -8.98 8.08
CA PHE A 150 12.00 -8.43 7.42
C PHE A 150 12.36 -9.33 6.24
N VAL A 151 12.42 -8.75 5.04
CA VAL A 151 12.88 -9.45 3.85
C VAL A 151 14.12 -8.74 3.33
N LEU A 152 15.25 -9.45 3.36
CA LEU A 152 16.52 -8.98 2.86
C LEU A 152 16.75 -9.56 1.46
N TYR A 153 17.17 -8.72 0.51
CA TYR A 153 17.44 -9.13 -0.86
C TYR A 153 18.67 -8.41 -1.42
N LEU A 154 19.33 -9.02 -2.38
CA LEU A 154 20.51 -8.42 -3.00
C LEU A 154 20.09 -7.38 -4.05
N GLU A 155 20.74 -6.23 -4.01
CA GLU A 155 20.74 -5.20 -5.06
C GLU A 155 22.15 -5.14 -5.71
N GLU A 156 22.26 -4.42 -6.82
CA GLU A 156 23.57 -4.25 -7.52
C GLU A 156 24.63 -3.59 -6.63
N THR A 157 24.21 -2.69 -5.75
CA THR A 157 25.09 -1.87 -4.90
C THR A 157 25.08 -2.27 -3.42
N GLY A 158 24.34 -3.31 -3.04
CA GLY A 158 24.25 -3.69 -1.63
C GLY A 158 23.10 -4.64 -1.31
N VAL A 159 22.57 -4.51 -0.10
CA VAL A 159 21.44 -5.30 0.39
C VAL A 159 20.24 -4.37 0.60
N GLY A 160 19.16 -4.64 -0.12
CA GLY A 160 17.87 -4.01 0.15
C GLY A 160 17.12 -4.73 1.27
N ILE A 161 16.39 -3.99 2.08
CA ILE A 161 15.57 -4.55 3.16
C ILE A 161 14.14 -3.99 3.03
N SER A 162 13.16 -4.89 3.05
CA SER A 162 11.75 -4.52 3.21
C SER A 162 11.28 -4.97 4.59
N ALA A 163 10.82 -4.02 5.41
CA ALA A 163 10.33 -4.30 6.75
C ALA A 163 8.87 -3.87 6.93
N ARG A 164 8.10 -4.64 7.69
CA ARG A 164 6.71 -4.37 8.04
C ARG A 164 6.46 -4.67 9.50
N SER A 165 5.48 -3.98 10.10
CA SER A 165 5.07 -4.21 11.48
C SER A 165 3.58 -3.93 11.67
N MET A 166 2.96 -4.63 12.61
CA MET A 166 1.61 -4.35 13.08
C MET A 166 1.53 -3.17 14.07
N GLY A 167 2.67 -2.54 14.39
CA GLY A 167 2.75 -1.38 15.27
C GLY A 167 3.48 -1.61 16.60
N ASN A 168 3.65 -2.86 17.02
CA ASN A 168 4.37 -3.19 18.27
C ASN A 168 5.89 -3.02 18.15
N VAL A 169 6.42 -3.19 16.94
CA VAL A 169 7.84 -3.03 16.62
C VAL A 169 8.01 -1.80 15.73
N ASN A 170 8.84 -0.85 16.13
CA ASN A 170 9.18 0.29 15.30
C ASN A 170 10.27 -0.08 14.29
N VAL A 171 9.85 -0.62 13.15
CA VAL A 171 10.76 -1.07 12.10
C VAL A 171 11.54 0.09 11.47
N GLN A 172 11.03 1.31 11.49
CA GLN A 172 11.72 2.48 10.97
C GLN A 172 13.01 2.75 11.76
N VAL A 173 12.93 2.74 13.09
CA VAL A 173 14.11 2.95 13.95
C VAL A 173 15.17 1.86 13.73
N ILE A 174 14.73 0.61 13.49
CA ILE A 174 15.65 -0.50 13.20
C ILE A 174 16.36 -0.29 11.87
N MET A 175 15.65 0.25 10.88
CA MET A 175 16.19 0.46 9.52
C MET A 175 17.11 1.68 9.41
N GLU A 176 17.04 2.63 10.36
CA GLU A 176 17.85 3.84 10.40
C GLU A 176 19.18 3.66 11.17
N GLN A 177 19.42 2.50 11.78
CA GLN A 177 20.66 2.14 12.49
C GLN A 177 21.66 1.44 11.56
#